data_0335c397705d6b2d9b0b7861cc0f800b
#
_entry.id   0335c397705d6b2d9b0b7861cc0f800b
#
_cell.length_a   1.000
_cell.length_b   1.000
_cell.length_c   1.000
_cell.angle_alpha   90.00
_cell.angle_beta   90.00
_cell.angle_gamma   90.00
#
_symmetry.space_group_name_H-M   'P 1'
#
loop_
_entity.id
_entity.type
_entity.pdbx_description
1 polymer ?
#
loop_
_entity_poly.entity_id
_entity_poly.type
_entity_poly.pdbx_seq_one_letter_code
_entity_poly.pdbx_strand_id
1 'polypeptide(L)'
;MGSGKSTVGELLSRELGWPFIDLDTIIEAGQGATILEIFERSGEPFFRQLERAALTEVLKAEPAVIALGGGTFAYEPNVELIRDTGGATVWLDCPVETLRLRCARMQNRPLFRDPESFERLLDLRLPYYRLAEFRVSTEGRDAREVTEQILRLRAF
;
A
#
# COMPACT_ATOMS: atom_id res chain seq x y z
N MET A 1 -0.46 4.52 4.38
CA MET A 1 -0.95 4.14 5.74
C MET A 1 -2.33 4.76 5.91
N GLY A 2 -3.34 4.00 6.37
CA GLY A 2 -4.66 4.54 6.69
C GLY A 2 -5.50 5.12 5.53
N SER A 3 -5.04 5.05 4.28
CA SER A 3 -5.75 5.61 3.12
C SER A 3 -6.90 4.75 2.60
N GLY A 4 -7.12 3.54 3.15
CA GLY A 4 -8.21 2.65 2.75
C GLY A 4 -7.86 1.65 1.66
N LYS A 5 -6.56 1.39 1.39
CA LYS A 5 -6.12 0.49 0.31
C LYS A 5 -6.75 -0.89 0.34
N SER A 6 -6.78 -1.55 1.49
CA SER A 6 -7.35 -2.91 1.59
C SER A 6 -8.84 -2.90 1.29
N THR A 7 -9.60 -1.94 1.86
CA THR A 7 -11.05 -1.83 1.61
C THR A 7 -11.37 -1.51 0.15
N VAL A 8 -10.68 -0.53 -0.43
CA VAL A 8 -10.86 -0.16 -1.85
C VAL A 8 -10.38 -1.30 -2.76
N GLY A 9 -9.25 -1.94 -2.42
CA GLY A 9 -8.71 -3.06 -3.19
C GLY A 9 -9.64 -4.26 -3.24
N GLU A 10 -10.26 -4.62 -2.12
CA GLU A 10 -11.28 -5.68 -2.07
C GLU A 10 -12.51 -5.37 -2.93
N LEU A 11 -13.00 -4.12 -2.89
CA LEU A 11 -14.12 -3.70 -3.73
C LEU A 11 -13.74 -3.75 -5.20
N LEU A 12 -12.57 -3.18 -5.54
CA LEU A 12 -12.07 -3.16 -6.92
C LEU A 12 -11.87 -4.58 -7.46
N SER A 13 -11.34 -5.50 -6.66
CA SER A 13 -11.14 -6.90 -7.05
C SER A 13 -12.45 -7.60 -7.41
N ARG A 14 -13.52 -7.33 -6.64
CA ARG A 14 -14.86 -7.86 -6.92
C ARG A 14 -15.44 -7.33 -8.22
N GLU A 15 -15.29 -6.03 -8.47
CA GLU A 15 -15.79 -5.39 -9.70
C GLU A 15 -15.05 -5.87 -10.95
N LEU A 16 -13.74 -6.13 -10.83
CA LEU A 16 -12.92 -6.62 -11.94
C LEU A 16 -12.96 -8.16 -12.11
N GLY A 17 -13.45 -8.89 -11.10
CA GLY A 17 -13.35 -10.35 -11.08
C GLY A 17 -11.91 -10.86 -10.92
N TRP A 18 -11.01 -10.05 -10.38
CA TRP A 18 -9.60 -10.37 -10.15
C TRP A 18 -9.33 -10.72 -8.70
N PRO A 19 -8.32 -11.54 -8.39
CA PRO A 19 -7.94 -11.81 -7.00
C PRO A 19 -7.44 -10.53 -6.32
N PHE A 20 -7.74 -10.40 -5.01
CA PHE A 20 -7.18 -9.37 -4.14
C PHE A 20 -5.99 -9.92 -3.36
N ILE A 21 -4.90 -9.17 -3.37
CA ILE A 21 -3.65 -9.51 -2.67
C ILE A 21 -3.26 -8.34 -1.77
N ASP A 22 -3.19 -8.55 -0.45
CA ASP A 22 -2.55 -7.60 0.47
C ASP A 22 -1.13 -8.10 0.76
N LEU A 23 -0.13 -7.32 0.35
CA LEU A 23 1.28 -7.72 0.45
C LEU A 23 1.72 -7.88 1.91
N ASP A 24 1.24 -7.01 2.81
CA ASP A 24 1.53 -7.10 4.24
C ASP A 24 1.02 -8.45 4.79
N THR A 25 -0.20 -8.88 4.41
CA THR A 25 -0.79 -10.17 4.81
C THR A 25 0.02 -11.37 4.32
N ILE A 26 0.50 -11.33 3.07
CA ILE A 26 1.35 -12.42 2.53
C ILE A 26 2.65 -12.54 3.32
N ILE A 27 3.29 -11.42 3.65
CA ILE A 27 4.54 -11.42 4.42
C ILE A 27 4.29 -11.99 5.82
N GLU A 28 3.25 -11.55 6.52
CA GLU A 28 2.90 -12.06 7.85
C GLU A 28 2.60 -13.56 7.83
N ALA A 29 1.81 -14.03 6.87
CA ALA A 29 1.51 -15.45 6.72
C ALA A 29 2.76 -16.29 6.44
N GLY A 30 3.66 -15.80 5.58
CA GLY A 30 4.92 -16.50 5.23
C GLY A 30 5.91 -16.57 6.40
N GLN A 31 5.87 -15.60 7.33
CA GLN A 31 6.77 -15.55 8.48
C GLN A 31 6.15 -16.12 9.76
N GLY A 32 4.85 -16.39 9.79
CA GLY A 32 4.12 -16.77 11.00
C GLY A 32 4.22 -15.72 12.11
N ALA A 33 4.39 -14.44 11.76
CA ALA A 33 4.61 -13.32 12.67
C ALA A 33 4.05 -12.04 12.09
N THR A 34 3.62 -11.13 12.95
CA THR A 34 3.19 -9.79 12.55
C THR A 34 4.36 -8.94 12.03
N ILE A 35 4.07 -7.94 11.22
CA ILE A 35 5.09 -6.99 10.75
C ILE A 35 5.83 -6.36 11.93
N LEU A 36 5.12 -6.03 13.01
CA LEU A 36 5.74 -5.48 14.21
C LEU A 36 6.77 -6.44 14.80
N GLU A 37 6.42 -7.71 14.99
CA GLU A 37 7.33 -8.74 15.50
C GLU A 37 8.53 -8.96 14.59
N ILE A 38 8.34 -8.91 13.26
CA ILE A 38 9.43 -9.01 12.28
C ILE A 38 10.41 -7.84 12.44
N PHE A 39 9.90 -6.61 12.59
CA PHE A 39 10.73 -5.43 12.83
C PHE A 39 11.49 -5.51 14.15
N GLU A 40 10.84 -5.92 15.23
CA GLU A 40 11.46 -6.06 16.55
C GLU A 40 12.56 -7.13 16.59
N ARG A 41 12.30 -8.26 15.93
CA ARG A 41 13.22 -9.42 15.91
C ARG A 41 14.39 -9.25 14.94
N SER A 42 14.15 -8.67 13.78
CA SER A 42 15.10 -8.74 12.65
C SER A 42 15.39 -7.38 12.01
N GLY A 43 14.68 -6.33 12.42
CA GLY A 43 14.89 -4.95 11.94
C GLY A 43 14.32 -4.65 10.56
N GLU A 44 14.35 -3.37 10.20
CA GLU A 44 13.81 -2.88 8.93
C GLU A 44 14.51 -3.47 7.69
N PRO A 45 15.85 -3.62 7.63
CA PRO A 45 16.52 -4.15 6.44
C PRO A 45 16.03 -5.56 6.06
N PHE A 46 15.81 -6.42 7.06
CA PHE A 46 15.29 -7.77 6.82
C PHE A 46 13.85 -7.73 6.31
N PHE A 47 13.00 -6.88 6.92
CA PHE A 47 11.64 -6.69 6.43
C PHE A 47 11.60 -6.22 4.96
N ARG A 48 12.49 -5.30 4.56
CA ARG A 48 12.58 -4.84 3.16
C ARG A 48 12.97 -5.94 2.19
N GLN A 49 13.80 -6.90 2.61
CA GLN A 49 14.12 -8.07 1.79
C GLN A 49 12.89 -8.97 1.60
N LEU A 50 12.14 -9.23 2.68
CA LEU A 50 10.89 -9.99 2.61
C LEU A 50 9.84 -9.30 1.73
N GLU A 51 9.68 -7.99 1.90
CA GLU A 51 8.76 -7.16 1.13
C GLU A 51 9.07 -7.22 -0.37
N ARG A 52 10.36 -7.10 -0.75
CA ARG A 52 10.79 -7.21 -2.14
C ARG A 52 10.59 -8.61 -2.71
N ALA A 53 10.92 -9.65 -1.96
CA ALA A 53 10.71 -11.03 -2.39
C ALA A 53 9.22 -11.33 -2.61
N ALA A 54 8.35 -10.95 -1.66
CA ALA A 54 6.91 -11.11 -1.78
C ALA A 54 6.36 -10.32 -2.98
N LEU A 55 6.80 -9.07 -3.17
CA LEU A 55 6.41 -8.24 -4.31
C LEU A 55 6.79 -8.92 -5.64
N THR A 56 8.01 -9.43 -5.76
CA THR A 56 8.48 -10.12 -6.96
C THR A 56 7.63 -11.34 -7.30
N GLU A 57 7.19 -12.09 -6.29
CA GLU A 57 6.33 -13.27 -6.51
C GLU A 57 4.90 -12.87 -6.91
N VAL A 58 4.28 -11.90 -6.24
CA VAL A 58 2.90 -11.50 -6.57
C VAL A 58 2.80 -10.82 -7.93
N LEU A 59 3.86 -10.18 -8.40
CA LEU A 59 3.90 -9.56 -9.73
C LEU A 59 4.05 -10.57 -10.89
N LYS A 60 4.38 -11.83 -10.61
CA LYS A 60 4.37 -12.92 -11.62
C LYS A 60 2.98 -13.50 -11.84
N ALA A 61 2.07 -13.24 -10.93
CA ALA A 61 0.71 -13.77 -11.00
C ALA A 61 -0.08 -13.15 -12.16
N GLU A 62 -1.17 -13.81 -12.55
CA GLU A 62 -2.19 -13.28 -13.46
C GLU A 62 -2.76 -11.95 -12.93
N PRO A 63 -3.52 -11.20 -13.75
CA PRO A 63 -4.06 -9.92 -13.31
C PRO A 63 -4.65 -9.99 -11.90
N ALA A 64 -4.19 -9.12 -11.02
CA ALA A 64 -4.60 -9.06 -9.62
C ALA A 64 -4.70 -7.61 -9.15
N VAL A 65 -5.51 -7.36 -8.14
CA VAL A 65 -5.51 -6.10 -7.39
C VAL A 65 -4.60 -6.26 -6.19
N ILE A 66 -3.49 -5.53 -6.16
CA ILE A 66 -2.46 -5.64 -5.15
C ILE A 66 -2.45 -4.40 -4.25
N ALA A 67 -2.70 -4.58 -2.96
CA ALA A 67 -2.51 -3.52 -1.97
C ALA A 67 -1.06 -3.55 -1.45
N LEU A 68 -0.35 -2.44 -1.66
CA LEU A 68 1.05 -2.30 -1.25
C LEU A 68 1.16 -1.63 0.12
N GLY A 69 2.11 -2.06 0.92
CA GLY A 69 2.54 -1.35 2.12
C GLY A 69 3.00 0.08 1.79
N GLY A 70 2.83 1.01 2.74
CA GLY A 70 3.22 2.41 2.50
C GLY A 70 4.72 2.61 2.25
N GLY A 71 5.56 1.68 2.66
CA GLY A 71 7.00 1.69 2.39
C GLY A 71 7.38 1.00 1.08
N THR A 72 6.58 0.06 0.61
CA THR A 72 6.86 -0.74 -0.58
C THR A 72 7.04 0.15 -1.81
N PHE A 73 6.10 1.05 -2.05
CA PHE A 73 6.15 2.00 -3.17
C PHE A 73 7.08 3.20 -2.92
N ALA A 74 7.56 3.39 -1.69
CA ALA A 74 8.54 4.43 -1.33
C ALA A 74 9.99 3.93 -1.39
N TYR A 75 10.25 2.95 -2.24
CA TYR A 75 11.57 2.39 -2.52
C TYR A 75 11.72 2.24 -4.03
N GLU A 76 12.63 3.04 -4.61
CA GLU A 76 12.78 3.17 -6.07
C GLU A 76 12.91 1.85 -6.82
N PRO A 77 13.72 0.86 -6.36
CA PRO A 77 13.81 -0.42 -7.05
C PRO A 77 12.49 -1.22 -7.10
N ASN A 78 11.56 -0.98 -6.15
CA ASN A 78 10.24 -1.59 -6.21
C ASN A 78 9.33 -0.87 -7.21
N VAL A 79 9.45 0.46 -7.32
CA VAL A 79 8.71 1.25 -8.32
C VAL A 79 9.11 0.82 -9.73
N GLU A 80 10.41 0.64 -9.99
CA GLU A 80 10.91 0.13 -11.27
C GLU A 80 10.37 -1.28 -11.56
N LEU A 81 10.47 -2.20 -10.59
CA LEU A 81 9.96 -3.56 -10.71
C LEU A 81 8.46 -3.59 -11.08
N ILE A 82 7.65 -2.73 -10.45
CA ILE A 82 6.21 -2.63 -10.75
C ILE A 82 5.99 -2.09 -12.17
N ARG A 83 6.72 -1.06 -12.57
CA ARG A 83 6.61 -0.48 -13.93
C ARG A 83 6.95 -1.49 -15.02
N ASP A 84 7.97 -2.32 -14.80
CA ASP A 84 8.42 -3.34 -15.77
C ASP A 84 7.35 -4.41 -16.03
N THR A 85 6.39 -4.59 -15.13
CA THR A 85 5.26 -5.52 -15.33
C THR A 85 4.12 -4.93 -16.17
N GLY A 86 4.13 -3.62 -16.44
CA GLY A 86 3.04 -2.91 -17.10
C GLY A 86 1.77 -2.76 -16.24
N GLY A 87 1.86 -3.05 -14.94
CA GLY A 87 0.74 -2.89 -14.01
C GLY A 87 0.42 -1.43 -13.74
N ALA A 88 -0.87 -1.08 -13.75
CA ALA A 88 -1.35 0.26 -13.40
C ALA A 88 -1.16 0.55 -11.90
N THR A 89 -0.59 1.70 -11.58
CA THR A 89 -0.38 2.12 -10.19
C THR A 89 -1.32 3.26 -9.81
N VAL A 90 -2.04 3.08 -8.70
CA VAL A 90 -3.01 4.05 -8.19
C VAL A 90 -2.60 4.53 -6.80
N TRP A 91 -2.35 5.83 -6.67
CA TRP A 91 -2.17 6.45 -5.37
C TRP A 91 -3.52 6.94 -4.82
N LEU A 92 -3.94 6.36 -3.70
CA LEU A 92 -5.08 6.85 -2.92
C LEU A 92 -4.63 8.06 -2.08
N ASP A 93 -4.89 9.24 -2.60
CA ASP A 93 -4.52 10.49 -1.94
C ASP A 93 -5.55 10.88 -0.88
N CYS A 94 -5.17 10.71 0.36
CA CYS A 94 -6.00 10.95 1.53
C CYS A 94 -5.47 12.17 2.29
N PRO A 95 -6.33 13.09 2.76
CA PRO A 95 -5.93 14.22 3.57
C PRO A 95 -5.10 13.79 4.79
N VAL A 96 -4.03 14.53 5.06
CA VAL A 96 -3.07 14.22 6.14
C VAL A 96 -3.77 14.07 7.48
N GLU A 97 -4.70 14.96 7.80
CA GLU A 97 -5.48 14.90 9.04
C GLU A 97 -6.29 13.61 9.17
N THR A 98 -6.90 13.15 8.07
CA THR A 98 -7.64 11.89 8.04
C THR A 98 -6.71 10.71 8.24
N LEU A 99 -5.54 10.72 7.59
CA LEU A 99 -4.51 9.70 7.79
C LEU A 99 -4.03 9.66 9.23
N ARG A 100 -3.77 10.82 9.84
CA ARG A 100 -3.33 10.96 11.22
C ARG A 100 -4.35 10.36 12.20
N LEU A 101 -5.62 10.73 12.06
CA LEU A 101 -6.71 10.22 12.89
C LEU A 101 -6.89 8.69 12.77
N ARG A 102 -6.79 8.15 11.56
CA ARG A 102 -6.90 6.71 11.33
C ARG A 102 -5.69 5.97 11.87
N CYS A 103 -4.48 6.47 11.65
CA CYS A 103 -3.25 5.84 12.11
C CYS A 103 -3.12 5.88 13.64
N ALA A 104 -3.58 6.94 14.31
CA ALA A 104 -3.58 7.03 15.77
C ALA A 104 -4.40 5.92 16.46
N ARG A 105 -5.35 5.32 15.74
CA ARG A 105 -6.17 4.19 16.23
C ARG A 105 -5.55 2.82 15.94
N MET A 106 -4.46 2.77 15.19
CA MET A 106 -3.78 1.52 14.81
C MET A 106 -2.64 1.20 15.77
N GLN A 107 -2.78 0.15 16.58
CA GLN A 107 -1.79 -0.24 17.60
C GLN A 107 -0.54 -0.94 17.05
N ASN A 108 -0.54 -1.43 15.80
CA ASN A 108 0.50 -2.33 15.26
C ASN A 108 1.34 -1.71 14.12
N ARG A 109 1.87 -0.48 14.31
CA ARG A 109 2.70 0.18 13.29
C ARG A 109 4.07 0.60 13.85
N PRO A 110 5.16 -0.15 13.56
CA PRO A 110 6.48 0.08 14.17
C PRO A 110 7.09 1.46 13.86
N LEU A 111 6.73 2.06 12.73
CA LEU A 111 7.25 3.36 12.29
C LEU A 111 6.36 4.55 12.67
N PHE A 112 5.28 4.32 13.42
CA PHE A 112 4.37 5.35 13.89
C PHE A 112 4.40 5.44 15.41
N ARG A 113 5.26 6.31 15.94
CA ARG A 113 5.43 6.48 17.39
C ARG A 113 4.73 7.73 17.93
N ASP A 114 4.66 8.78 17.14
CA ASP A 114 4.10 10.09 17.49
C ASP A 114 3.69 10.86 16.22
N PRO A 115 2.88 11.94 16.32
CA PRO A 115 2.41 12.74 15.18
C PRO A 115 3.54 13.31 14.32
N GLU A 116 4.64 13.77 14.93
CA GLU A 116 5.77 14.36 14.19
C GLU A 116 6.53 13.31 13.37
N SER A 117 6.70 12.10 13.91
CA SER A 117 7.31 10.98 13.18
C SER A 117 6.45 10.54 12.00
N PHE A 118 5.12 10.63 12.14
CA PHE A 118 4.20 10.35 11.05
C PHE A 118 4.34 11.35 9.90
N GLU A 119 4.33 12.65 10.22
CA GLU A 119 4.44 13.70 9.19
C GLU A 119 5.78 13.62 8.47
N ARG A 120 6.88 13.49 9.18
CA ARG A 120 8.22 13.27 8.58
C ARG A 120 8.25 12.05 7.66
N LEU A 121 7.65 10.94 8.09
CA LEU A 121 7.61 9.73 7.28
C LEU A 121 6.72 9.91 6.04
N LEU A 122 5.63 10.63 6.15
CA LEU A 122 4.77 10.96 5.02
C LEU A 122 5.50 11.85 4.02
N ASP A 123 6.17 12.91 4.47
CA ASP A 123 6.95 13.83 3.62
C ASP A 123 8.05 13.11 2.85
N LEU A 124 8.75 12.17 3.50
CA LEU A 124 9.76 11.32 2.84
C LEU A 124 9.17 10.41 1.75
N ARG A 125 7.91 9.99 1.90
CA ARG A 125 7.25 9.05 0.97
C ARG A 125 6.45 9.74 -0.14
N LEU A 126 5.98 10.96 0.08
CA LEU A 126 5.18 11.71 -0.89
C LEU A 126 5.83 11.83 -2.29
N PRO A 127 7.14 12.10 -2.43
CA PRO A 127 7.78 12.13 -3.74
C PRO A 127 7.60 10.81 -4.52
N TYR A 128 7.69 9.66 -3.83
CA TYR A 128 7.47 8.36 -4.45
C TYR A 128 6.01 8.12 -4.80
N TYR A 129 5.06 8.47 -3.90
CA TYR A 129 3.64 8.29 -4.19
C TYR A 129 3.20 9.08 -5.42
N ARG A 130 3.82 10.25 -5.69
CA ARG A 130 3.60 11.05 -6.89
C ARG A 130 4.09 10.39 -8.17
N LEU A 131 4.87 9.33 -8.09
CA LEU A 131 5.31 8.54 -9.23
C LEU A 131 4.24 7.53 -9.69
N ALA A 132 3.16 7.35 -8.93
CA ALA A 132 2.04 6.53 -9.36
C ALA A 132 1.41 7.13 -10.62
N GLU A 133 0.99 6.25 -11.53
CA GLU A 133 0.39 6.63 -12.82
C GLU A 133 -0.92 7.40 -12.64
N PHE A 134 -1.71 6.97 -11.65
CA PHE A 134 -2.98 7.61 -11.32
C PHE A 134 -3.02 8.07 -9.88
N ARG A 135 -3.63 9.23 -9.67
CA ARG A 135 -3.93 9.80 -8.35
C ARG A 135 -5.43 9.91 -8.18
N VAL A 136 -5.96 9.29 -7.13
CA VAL A 136 -7.39 9.35 -6.78
C VAL A 136 -7.54 9.94 -5.38
N SER A 137 -8.22 11.09 -5.27
CA SER A 137 -8.52 11.70 -3.97
C SER A 137 -9.57 10.88 -3.23
N THR A 138 -9.33 10.66 -1.94
CA THR A 138 -10.29 10.01 -1.04
C THR A 138 -11.06 11.00 -0.18
N GLU A 139 -10.83 12.30 -0.35
CA GLU A 139 -11.45 13.35 0.44
C GLU A 139 -12.96 13.41 0.24
N GLY A 140 -13.70 13.33 1.34
CA GLY A 140 -15.17 13.39 1.33
C GLY A 140 -15.85 12.21 0.63
N ARG A 141 -15.12 11.11 0.36
CA ARG A 141 -15.62 9.95 -0.38
C ARG A 141 -15.56 8.67 0.45
N ASP A 142 -16.54 7.83 0.25
CA ASP A 142 -16.50 6.46 0.76
C ASP A 142 -15.68 5.53 -0.16
N ALA A 143 -15.49 4.28 0.28
CA ALA A 143 -14.67 3.33 -0.47
C ALA A 143 -15.29 2.93 -1.82
N ARG A 144 -16.62 2.95 -1.95
CA ARG A 144 -17.33 2.64 -3.21
C ARG A 144 -17.12 3.74 -4.23
N GLU A 145 -17.29 5.00 -3.82
CA GLU A 145 -17.06 6.16 -4.68
C GLU A 145 -15.62 6.23 -5.18
N VAL A 146 -14.64 5.89 -4.32
CA VAL A 146 -13.22 5.79 -4.71
C VAL A 146 -13.03 4.66 -5.71
N THR A 147 -13.62 3.49 -5.48
CA THR A 147 -13.55 2.34 -6.41
C THR A 147 -14.13 2.68 -7.76
N GLU A 148 -15.31 3.33 -7.81
CA GLU A 148 -15.92 3.78 -9.07
C GLU A 148 -15.02 4.75 -9.84
N GLN A 149 -14.33 5.66 -9.13
CA GLN A 149 -13.38 6.57 -9.78
C GLN A 149 -12.22 5.80 -10.42
N ILE A 150 -11.67 4.79 -9.73
CA ILE A 150 -10.59 3.95 -10.25
C ILE A 150 -11.07 3.22 -11.51
N LEU A 151 -12.25 2.62 -11.50
CA LEU A 151 -12.82 1.94 -12.67
C LEU A 151 -12.99 2.86 -13.88
N ARG A 152 -13.31 4.14 -13.65
CA ARG A 152 -13.43 5.14 -14.74
C ARG A 152 -12.10 5.53 -15.38
N LEU A 153 -10.97 5.26 -14.74
CA LEU A 153 -9.63 5.53 -15.30
C LEU A 153 -9.35 4.67 -16.52
N ARG A 154 -10.06 3.53 -16.70
CA ARG A 154 -9.84 2.55 -17.78
C ARG A 154 -8.36 2.14 -17.88
N ALA A 155 -7.74 1.92 -16.73
CA ALA A 155 -6.31 1.65 -16.57
C ALA A 155 -5.98 0.16 -16.73
N PHE A 156 -6.97 -0.69 -16.98
CA PHE A 156 -6.90 -2.16 -17.00
C PHE A 156 -7.87 -2.74 -18.02
#